data_f92f0de56303b41e85161a65420576f6
#
_entry.id   f92f0de56303b41e85161a65420576f6
#
_cell.length_a   1.000
_cell.length_b   1.000
_cell.length_c   1.000
_cell.angle_alpha   90.00
_cell.angle_beta   90.00
_cell.angle_gamma   90.00
#
_symmetry.space_group_name_H-M   'P 1'
#
loop_
_entity.id
_entity.type
_entity.pdbx_description
1 polymer ?
#
loop_
_entity_poly.entity_id
_entity_poly.type
_entity_poly.pdbx_seq_one_letter_code
_entity_poly.pdbx_strand_id
1 'polypeptide(L)' 'MLSPMPKKRDLERTYPRAQFVAKLRRLADAIESERAFTIQVAGERLRIGADAVFNIEHERSGGESELEFQLRWRDED' A
#
# COMPACT_ATOMS: atom_id res chain seq x y z
N MET A 1 -34.30 1.93 4.48
CA MET A 1 -33.15 1.81 3.65
C MET A 1 -31.88 1.53 4.41
N LEU A 2 -31.12 0.62 3.92
CA LEU A 2 -29.91 0.26 4.60
C LEU A 2 -28.83 1.26 4.35
N SER A 3 -28.19 1.69 5.39
CA SER A 3 -26.94 2.39 5.25
C SER A 3 -25.92 1.45 4.70
N PRO A 4 -25.14 1.84 3.75
CA PRO A 4 -24.12 0.96 3.26
C PRO A 4 -23.12 0.67 4.37
N MET A 5 -22.65 -0.54 4.40
CA MET A 5 -21.56 -0.90 5.27
C MET A 5 -20.38 -0.03 4.92
N PRO A 6 -19.61 0.37 5.90
CA PRO A 6 -18.40 1.09 5.61
C PRO A 6 -17.54 0.20 4.74
N LYS A 7 -17.25 0.68 3.58
CA LYS A 7 -16.44 -0.06 2.66
C LYS A 7 -14.99 0.21 2.94
N LYS A 8 -14.19 -0.80 2.72
CA LYS A 8 -12.78 -0.58 2.60
C LYS A 8 -12.58 0.46 1.54
N ARG A 9 -11.80 1.45 1.84
CA ARG A 9 -11.49 2.45 0.88
C ARG A 9 -10.26 2.02 0.10
N ASP A 10 -10.45 1.70 -1.16
CA ASP A 10 -9.37 1.27 -2.04
C ASP A 10 -9.03 2.37 -3.02
N LEU A 11 -7.79 2.79 -3.01
CA LEU A 11 -7.28 3.70 -4.00
C LEU A 11 -6.24 2.97 -4.82
N GLU A 12 -6.46 2.94 -6.11
CA GLU A 12 -5.59 2.22 -7.01
C GLU A 12 -5.17 3.12 -8.15
N ARG A 13 -3.96 2.98 -8.57
CA ARG A 13 -3.47 3.73 -9.71
C ARG A 13 -2.41 2.94 -10.45
N THR A 14 -2.51 2.93 -11.76
CA THR A 14 -1.51 2.32 -12.62
C THR A 14 -0.39 3.32 -12.87
N TYR A 15 0.82 2.86 -12.77
CA TYR A 15 2.00 3.70 -12.97
C TYR A 15 2.86 3.16 -14.11
N PRO A 16 3.50 4.03 -14.89
CA PRO A 16 4.53 3.58 -15.81
C PRO A 16 5.66 2.89 -15.04
N ARG A 17 6.33 1.97 -15.70
CA ARG A 17 7.35 1.14 -15.07
C ARG A 17 8.41 1.95 -14.31
N ALA A 18 8.94 3.01 -14.91
CA ALA A 18 9.98 3.80 -14.28
C ALA A 18 9.51 4.45 -12.99
N GLN A 19 8.27 4.96 -12.98
CA GLN A 19 7.71 5.55 -11.77
C GLN A 19 7.43 4.49 -10.71
N PHE A 20 6.99 3.34 -11.14
CA PHE A 20 6.73 2.23 -10.23
C PHE A 20 8.02 1.79 -9.54
N VAL A 21 9.08 1.64 -10.31
CA VAL A 21 10.39 1.28 -9.77
C VAL A 21 10.89 2.32 -8.78
N ALA A 22 10.75 3.61 -9.12
CA ALA A 22 11.18 4.67 -8.23
C ALA A 22 10.42 4.64 -6.90
N LYS A 23 9.11 4.36 -6.95
CA LYS A 23 8.31 4.25 -5.74
C LYS A 23 8.73 3.05 -4.90
N LEU A 24 9.01 1.92 -5.54
CA LEU A 24 9.48 0.74 -4.83
C LEU A 24 10.81 0.98 -4.13
N ARG A 25 11.72 1.67 -4.80
CA ARG A 25 13.03 1.97 -4.21
C ARG A 25 12.91 2.88 -2.99
N ARG A 26 12.07 3.90 -3.09
CA ARG A 26 11.82 4.79 -1.96
C ARG A 26 11.16 4.06 -0.80
N LEU A 27 10.23 3.17 -1.13
CA LEU A 27 9.55 2.37 -0.12
C LEU A 27 10.55 1.47 0.60
N ALA A 28 11.40 0.78 -0.15
CA ALA A 28 12.40 -0.10 0.42
C ALA A 28 13.34 0.67 1.36
N ASP A 29 13.81 1.83 0.91
CA ASP A 29 14.71 2.66 1.72
C ASP A 29 14.04 3.14 3.00
N ALA A 30 12.78 3.53 2.90
CA ALA A 30 12.02 4.00 4.05
C ALA A 30 11.82 2.88 5.08
N ILE A 31 11.47 1.69 4.60
CA ILE A 31 11.30 0.54 5.46
C ILE A 31 12.62 0.19 6.16
N GLU A 32 13.69 0.22 5.40
CA GLU A 32 15.01 -0.11 5.93
C GLU A 32 15.44 0.85 7.02
N SER A 33 15.00 2.09 6.96
CA SER A 33 15.35 3.09 7.96
C SER A 33 14.65 2.88 9.31
N GLU A 34 13.65 1.99 9.35
CA GLU A 34 12.90 1.65 10.56
C GLU A 34 12.14 2.82 11.18
N ARG A 35 11.82 3.81 10.37
CA ARG A 35 11.08 5.00 10.83
C ARG A 35 9.73 5.08 10.14
N ALA A 36 8.82 5.81 10.77
CA ALA A 36 7.59 6.17 10.09
C ALA A 36 7.91 7.01 8.87
N PHE A 37 7.14 6.89 7.83
CA PHE A 37 7.37 7.64 6.61
C PHE A 37 6.06 7.94 5.89
N THR A 38 6.14 8.85 4.94
CA THR A 38 4.98 9.26 4.16
C THR A 38 5.17 8.87 2.70
N ILE A 39 4.14 8.34 2.10
CA ILE A 39 4.13 8.00 0.68
C ILE A 39 2.83 8.51 0.07
N GLN A 40 2.86 8.81 -1.20
CA GLN A 40 1.68 9.27 -1.92
C GLN A 40 1.21 8.21 -2.90
N VAL A 41 -0.07 7.87 -2.83
CA VAL A 41 -0.68 6.89 -3.72
C VAL A 41 -1.97 7.49 -4.26
N ALA A 42 -2.11 7.51 -5.57
CA ALA A 42 -3.31 8.01 -6.25
C ALA A 42 -3.71 9.41 -5.74
N GLY A 43 -2.72 10.26 -5.49
CA GLY A 43 -2.96 11.61 -5.03
C GLY A 43 -3.22 11.74 -3.53
N GLU A 44 -3.25 10.64 -2.82
CA GLU A 44 -3.47 10.67 -1.37
C GLU A 44 -2.17 10.43 -0.63
N ARG A 45 -1.93 11.24 0.38
CA ARG A 45 -0.75 11.13 1.21
C ARG A 45 -1.02 10.18 2.38
N LEU A 46 -0.18 9.18 2.52
CA LEU A 46 -0.30 8.19 3.59
C LEU A 46 0.90 8.27 4.51
N ARG A 47 0.63 8.28 5.81
CA ARG A 47 1.68 8.17 6.79
C ARG A 47 1.71 6.72 7.30
N ILE A 48 2.79 6.04 7.08
CA ILE A 48 2.95 4.65 7.47
C ILE A 48 3.70 4.60 8.80
N GLY A 49 3.08 3.97 9.78
CA GLY A 49 3.66 3.90 11.12
C GLY A 49 4.89 3.03 11.19
N ALA A 50 5.74 3.33 12.14
CA ALA A 50 6.96 2.54 12.36
C ALA A 50 6.66 1.12 12.82
N ASP A 51 5.45 0.88 13.32
CA ASP A 51 4.99 -0.43 13.79
C ASP A 51 4.38 -1.29 12.68
N ALA A 52 4.49 -0.87 11.44
CA ALA A 52 3.90 -1.61 10.33
C ALA A 52 4.45 -3.02 10.25
N VAL A 53 3.58 -3.95 9.90
CA VAL A 53 3.96 -5.33 9.63
C VAL A 53 3.91 -5.58 8.13
N PHE A 54 4.72 -6.47 7.65
CA PHE A 54 4.93 -6.67 6.22
C PHE A 54 4.59 -8.07 5.81
N ASN A 55 3.88 -8.20 4.69
CA ASN A 55 3.64 -9.52 4.11
C ASN A 55 3.56 -9.42 2.60
N ILE A 56 3.75 -10.53 1.94
CA ILE A 56 3.65 -10.65 0.50
C ILE A 56 2.56 -11.66 0.20
N GLU A 57 1.67 -11.30 -0.69
CA GLU A 57 0.56 -12.16 -1.04
C GLU A 57 0.51 -12.39 -2.53
N HIS A 58 0.23 -13.63 -2.91
CA HIS A 58 -0.03 -13.98 -4.29
C HIS A 58 -1.43 -14.57 -4.39
N GLU A 59 -2.21 -14.02 -5.30
CA GLU A 59 -3.58 -14.49 -5.51
C GLU A 59 -3.76 -14.84 -6.98
N ARG A 60 -4.48 -15.91 -7.22
CA ARG A 60 -4.75 -16.36 -8.58
C ARG A 60 -6.25 -16.63 -8.74
N SER A 61 -6.85 -16.04 -9.75
CA SER A 61 -8.27 -16.19 -9.99
C SER A 61 -8.59 -15.89 -11.44
N GLY A 62 -9.40 -16.76 -12.07
CA GLY A 62 -9.92 -16.51 -13.40
C GLY A 62 -8.89 -16.28 -14.47
N GLY A 63 -7.75 -16.94 -14.38
CA GLY A 63 -6.67 -16.79 -15.36
C GLY A 63 -5.79 -15.59 -15.13
N GLU A 64 -5.99 -14.88 -14.02
CA GLU A 64 -5.16 -13.74 -13.66
C GLU A 64 -4.42 -14.00 -12.38
N SER A 65 -3.23 -13.45 -12.27
CA SER A 65 -2.43 -13.54 -11.06
C SER A 65 -2.11 -12.15 -10.52
N GLU A 66 -2.07 -12.05 -9.22
CA GLU A 66 -1.80 -10.79 -8.55
C GLU A 66 -0.74 -10.99 -7.49
N LEU A 67 0.23 -10.09 -7.46
CA LEU A 67 1.27 -10.10 -6.44
C LEU A 67 1.16 -8.81 -5.65
N GLU A 68 1.05 -8.92 -4.34
CA GLU A 68 0.92 -7.75 -3.48
C GLU A 68 1.99 -7.73 -2.42
N PHE A 69 2.61 -6.57 -2.26
CA PHE A 69 3.48 -6.30 -1.12
C PHE A 69 2.65 -5.44 -0.17
N GLN A 70 2.35 -5.95 0.98
CA GLN A 70 1.42 -5.32 1.91
C GLN A 70 2.13 -4.82 3.14
N LEU A 71 1.77 -3.60 3.54
CA LEU A 71 2.18 -3.02 4.81
C LEU A 71 0.91 -2.73 5.58
N ARG A 72 0.84 -3.20 6.81
CA ARG A 72 -0.34 -2.96 7.64
C ARG A 72 0.09 -2.35 8.95
N TRP A 73 -0.59 -1.30 9.33
CA TRP A 73 -0.30 -0.60 10.58
C TRP A 73 -1.61 -0.08 11.17
N ARG A 74 -1.55 0.34 12.40
CA ARG A 74 -2.69 0.93 13.07
C ARG A 74 -2.67 2.43 12.86
N ASP A 75 -3.79 2.99 12.47
CA ASP A 75 -3.89 4.43 12.36
C ASP A 75 -3.88 5.04 13.76
N GLU A 76 -3.22 6.16 13.89
CA GLU A 76 -3.24 6.91 15.13
C GLU A 76 -4.41 7.88 15.10
N ASP A 77 -5.08 8.03 16.20
CA ASP A 77 -6.19 8.96 16.29
C ASP A 77 -5.72 10.40 16.43
#